data_31c7cf29e2a608472095f5e96121780a
#
_entry.id   31c7cf29e2a608472095f5e96121780a
#
_cell.length_a   1.000
_cell.length_b   1.000
_cell.length_c   1.000
_cell.angle_alpha   90.00
_cell.angle_beta   90.00
_cell.angle_gamma   90.00
#
_symmetry.space_group_name_H-M   'P 1'
#
loop_
_entity.id
_entity.type
_entity.pdbx_description
1 polymer ?
#
loop_
_entity_poly.entity_id
_entity_poly.type
_entity_poly.pdbx_seq_one_letter_code
_entity_poly.pdbx_strand_id
1 'polypeptide(L)'
;KEGKFGSIEVLYSLYVNTLRQEPTLVKIAPVDNLETFIERLRVSYKLDTQERPQEDRIMNFEPSMEEIRKELPAYYINQAIYHMALDAKASEHSARMVAMKSASDNADKLVQALTLEYNKARQNAITTEILELSAASQISE
;
A
#
# COMPACT_ATOMS: atom_id res chain seq x y z
N LYS A 1 5.94 19.38 -30.39
CA LYS A 1 6.82 18.18 -30.34
C LYS A 1 8.27 18.65 -30.46
N GLU A 2 8.73 19.30 -29.44
CA GLU A 2 10.13 19.71 -29.33
C GLU A 2 10.86 18.53 -28.70
N GLY A 3 11.68 17.81 -29.46
CA GLY A 3 12.43 16.62 -29.05
C GLY A 3 13.52 16.90 -28.02
N LYS A 4 13.13 17.48 -26.88
CA LYS A 4 14.03 17.82 -25.77
C LYS A 4 14.30 16.64 -24.81
N PHE A 5 13.47 15.59 -24.83
CA PHE A 5 13.55 14.47 -23.91
C PHE A 5 13.64 13.14 -24.65
N GLY A 6 14.56 12.28 -24.21
CA GLY A 6 14.78 10.96 -24.79
C GLY A 6 13.83 9.89 -24.23
N SER A 7 13.48 9.98 -22.94
CA SER A 7 12.54 9.04 -22.29
C SER A 7 11.77 9.73 -21.18
N ILE A 8 10.61 9.16 -20.86
CA ILE A 8 9.79 9.52 -19.70
C ILE A 8 9.67 8.29 -18.83
N GLU A 9 10.15 8.41 -17.59
CA GLU A 9 10.13 7.34 -16.60
C GLU A 9 9.38 7.81 -15.36
N VAL A 10 8.59 6.91 -14.77
CA VAL A 10 7.84 7.18 -13.54
C VAL A 10 8.28 6.20 -12.46
N LEU A 11 8.70 6.74 -11.33
CA LEU A 11 8.95 5.99 -10.12
C LEU A 11 7.72 6.06 -9.22
N TYR A 12 7.17 4.92 -8.87
CA TYR A 12 5.99 4.83 -8.00
C TYR A 12 6.06 3.60 -7.09
N SER A 13 5.19 3.52 -6.10
CA SER A 13 5.08 2.35 -5.23
C SER A 13 4.00 1.41 -5.78
N LEU A 14 4.43 0.28 -6.32
CA LEU A 14 3.54 -0.78 -6.80
C LEU A 14 2.90 -1.49 -5.62
N TYR A 15 1.58 -1.60 -5.63
CA TYR A 15 0.83 -2.36 -4.65
C TYR A 15 0.82 -3.84 -5.02
N VAL A 16 1.57 -4.66 -4.28
CA VAL A 16 1.58 -6.12 -4.45
C VAL A 16 0.54 -6.78 -3.54
N ASN A 17 0.54 -6.40 -2.27
CA ASN A 17 -0.46 -6.81 -1.27
C ASN A 17 -0.41 -5.86 -0.06
N THR A 18 -1.27 -6.09 0.93
CA THR A 18 -1.40 -5.24 2.11
C THR A 18 -0.10 -5.08 2.90
N LEU A 19 0.78 -6.08 2.89
CA LEU A 19 2.03 -6.10 3.65
C LEU A 19 3.26 -5.75 2.81
N ARG A 20 3.13 -5.80 1.47
CA ARG A 20 4.26 -5.65 0.56
C ARG A 20 3.94 -4.62 -0.51
N GLN A 21 4.73 -3.56 -0.52
CA GLN A 21 4.75 -2.52 -1.53
C GLN A 21 6.18 -2.43 -2.08
N GLU A 22 6.32 -2.27 -3.41
CA GLU A 22 7.62 -2.24 -4.06
C GLU A 22 7.82 -0.93 -4.83
N PRO A 23 8.93 -0.21 -4.61
CA PRO A 23 9.28 0.91 -5.45
C PRO A 23 9.61 0.38 -6.85
N THR A 24 8.88 0.83 -7.86
CA THR A 24 9.01 0.35 -9.24
C THR A 24 9.21 1.53 -10.17
N LEU A 25 10.21 1.41 -11.04
CA LEU A 25 10.48 2.37 -12.10
C LEU A 25 9.94 1.84 -13.42
N VAL A 26 9.05 2.59 -14.06
CA VAL A 26 8.45 2.23 -15.33
C VAL A 26 8.71 3.31 -16.37
N LYS A 27 9.26 2.92 -17.51
CA LYS A 27 9.40 3.77 -18.69
C LYS A 27 8.08 3.83 -19.43
N ILE A 28 7.51 5.04 -19.55
CA ILE A 28 6.22 5.26 -20.21
C ILE A 28 6.41 5.62 -21.68
N ALA A 29 7.44 6.39 -21.99
CA ALA A 29 7.74 6.83 -23.37
C ALA A 29 9.24 6.83 -23.66
N PRO A 30 9.67 6.61 -24.93
CA PRO A 30 8.85 6.17 -26.04
C PRO A 30 8.32 4.74 -25.84
N VAL A 31 7.18 4.42 -26.45
CA VAL A 31 6.65 3.05 -26.54
C VAL A 31 7.37 2.39 -27.72
N ASP A 32 8.59 1.90 -27.46
CA ASP A 32 9.47 1.41 -28.53
C ASP A 32 8.95 0.09 -29.14
N ASN A 33 8.18 -0.69 -28.38
CA ASN A 33 7.58 -1.92 -28.86
C ASN A 33 6.33 -2.28 -28.05
N LEU A 34 5.18 -2.30 -28.73
CA LEU A 34 3.89 -2.63 -28.10
C LEU A 34 3.88 -4.08 -27.56
N GLU A 35 4.59 -5.00 -28.21
CA GLU A 35 4.69 -6.40 -27.81
C GLU A 35 5.44 -6.55 -26.47
N THR A 36 6.59 -5.91 -26.33
CA THR A 36 7.37 -5.93 -25.06
C THR A 36 6.61 -5.27 -23.93
N PHE A 37 5.77 -4.30 -24.25
CA PHE A 37 4.91 -3.65 -23.27
C PHE A 37 3.78 -4.58 -22.81
N ILE A 38 3.08 -5.23 -23.74
CA ILE A 38 2.04 -6.22 -23.43
C ILE A 38 2.62 -7.37 -22.61
N GLU A 39 3.83 -7.84 -22.95
CA GLU A 39 4.52 -8.88 -22.20
C GLU A 39 4.82 -8.45 -20.75
N ARG A 40 5.28 -7.23 -20.53
CA ARG A 40 5.50 -6.67 -19.19
C ARG A 40 4.19 -6.59 -18.39
N LEU A 41 3.10 -6.16 -19.01
CA LEU A 41 1.79 -6.15 -18.37
C LEU A 41 1.34 -7.57 -18.00
N ARG A 42 1.51 -8.54 -18.88
CA ARG A 42 1.18 -9.94 -18.62
C ARG A 42 1.94 -10.47 -17.40
N VAL A 43 3.25 -10.23 -17.34
CA VAL A 43 4.09 -10.65 -16.22
C VAL A 43 3.71 -9.93 -14.91
N SER A 44 3.52 -8.61 -14.96
CA SER A 44 3.20 -7.80 -13.77
C SER A 44 1.85 -8.14 -13.17
N TYR A 45 0.85 -8.38 -14.01
CA TYR A 45 -0.52 -8.67 -13.57
C TYR A 45 -0.86 -10.16 -13.55
N LYS A 46 0.14 -11.05 -13.81
CA LYS A 46 -0.07 -12.52 -13.87
C LYS A 46 -1.27 -12.90 -14.74
N LEU A 47 -1.44 -12.20 -15.85
CA LEU A 47 -2.52 -12.48 -16.78
C LEU A 47 -2.26 -13.84 -17.43
N ASP A 48 -3.16 -14.77 -17.16
CA ASP A 48 -3.06 -16.14 -17.67
C ASP A 48 -3.05 -16.13 -19.20
N THR A 49 -1.99 -16.65 -19.78
CA THR A 49 -1.77 -16.67 -21.22
C THR A 49 -2.51 -17.88 -21.80
N GLN A 50 -3.80 -17.96 -21.62
CA GLN A 50 -4.56 -18.83 -22.50
C GLN A 50 -4.52 -18.18 -23.86
N GLU A 51 -3.70 -18.71 -24.74
CA GLU A 51 -3.74 -18.43 -26.18
C GLU A 51 -5.15 -18.75 -26.64
N ARG A 52 -6.00 -17.73 -26.68
CA ARG A 52 -7.28 -17.87 -27.35
C ARG A 52 -6.94 -18.09 -28.81
N PRO A 53 -7.47 -19.16 -29.43
CA PRO A 53 -7.24 -19.36 -30.84
C PRO A 53 -7.57 -18.05 -31.57
N GLN A 54 -6.66 -17.66 -32.46
CA GLN A 54 -6.80 -16.49 -33.29
C GLN A 54 -7.94 -16.79 -34.29
N GLU A 55 -9.19 -16.70 -33.80
CA GLU A 55 -10.32 -16.65 -34.70
C GLU A 55 -10.16 -15.38 -35.52
N ASP A 56 -10.29 -15.47 -36.83
CA ASP A 56 -10.36 -14.34 -37.77
C ASP A 56 -11.60 -13.48 -37.45
N ARG A 57 -11.54 -12.75 -36.34
CA ARG A 57 -12.58 -11.80 -35.97
C ARG A 57 -12.38 -10.55 -36.78
N ILE A 58 -13.31 -10.30 -37.66
CA ILE A 58 -13.42 -9.02 -38.37
C ILE A 58 -13.70 -7.98 -37.29
N MET A 59 -12.68 -7.16 -36.94
CA MET A 59 -12.85 -6.03 -36.06
C MET A 59 -13.27 -4.82 -36.85
N ASN A 60 -14.45 -4.30 -36.58
CA ASN A 60 -14.88 -3.01 -37.09
C ASN A 60 -14.37 -1.91 -36.16
N PHE A 61 -13.67 -0.93 -36.76
CA PHE A 61 -13.16 0.23 -36.03
C PHE A 61 -14.02 1.46 -36.33
N GLU A 62 -14.49 2.15 -35.31
CA GLU A 62 -15.23 3.40 -35.44
C GLU A 62 -14.47 4.51 -34.69
N PRO A 63 -14.25 5.69 -35.30
CA PRO A 63 -14.66 6.08 -36.66
C PRO A 63 -13.76 5.50 -37.74
N SER A 64 -12.47 5.31 -37.52
CA SER A 64 -11.53 4.65 -38.40
C SER A 64 -10.30 4.15 -37.63
N MET A 65 -9.63 3.11 -38.13
CA MET A 65 -8.42 2.58 -37.51
C MET A 65 -7.30 3.64 -37.45
N GLU A 66 -7.25 4.54 -38.40
CA GLU A 66 -6.20 5.56 -38.49
C GLU A 66 -6.38 6.69 -37.47
N GLU A 67 -7.61 7.08 -37.16
CA GLU A 67 -7.93 8.03 -36.13
C GLU A 67 -7.66 7.45 -34.72
N ILE A 68 -8.09 6.22 -34.48
CA ILE A 68 -7.82 5.50 -33.24
C ILE A 68 -6.30 5.40 -33.01
N ARG A 69 -5.52 5.06 -34.03
CA ARG A 69 -4.06 4.94 -33.93
C ARG A 69 -3.38 6.25 -33.57
N LYS A 70 -3.93 7.39 -33.94
CA LYS A 70 -3.38 8.73 -33.58
C LYS A 70 -3.64 9.08 -32.11
N GLU A 71 -4.80 8.72 -31.58
CA GLU A 71 -5.23 9.09 -30.24
C GLU A 71 -4.80 8.06 -29.16
N LEU A 72 -4.65 6.80 -29.56
CA LEU A 72 -4.33 5.70 -28.67
C LEU A 72 -3.08 5.94 -27.79
N PRO A 73 -1.96 6.49 -28.28
CA PRO A 73 -0.78 6.73 -27.45
C PRO A 73 -1.01 7.73 -26.35
N ALA A 74 -1.77 8.80 -26.60
CA ALA A 74 -2.09 9.81 -25.60
C ALA A 74 -3.04 9.23 -24.53
N TYR A 75 -4.05 8.50 -24.95
CA TYR A 75 -4.96 7.80 -24.06
C TYR A 75 -4.21 6.78 -23.18
N TYR A 76 -3.33 6.00 -23.79
CA TYR A 76 -2.50 5.03 -23.07
C TYR A 76 -1.64 5.66 -21.98
N ILE A 77 -0.92 6.74 -22.31
CA ILE A 77 -0.07 7.44 -21.33
C ILE A 77 -0.90 7.96 -20.15
N ASN A 78 -2.04 8.58 -20.43
CA ASN A 78 -2.94 9.08 -19.39
C ASN A 78 -3.45 7.94 -18.50
N GLN A 79 -3.86 6.83 -19.09
CA GLN A 79 -4.34 5.67 -18.36
C GLN A 79 -3.24 5.01 -17.52
N ALA A 80 -2.02 4.90 -18.06
CA ALA A 80 -0.87 4.35 -17.33
C ALA A 80 -0.53 5.22 -16.11
N ILE A 81 -0.45 6.54 -16.26
CA ILE A 81 -0.18 7.46 -15.15
C ILE A 81 -1.28 7.35 -14.10
N TYR A 82 -2.53 7.29 -14.51
CA TYR A 82 -3.66 7.15 -13.60
C TYR A 82 -3.57 5.86 -12.76
N HIS A 83 -3.27 4.72 -13.40
CA HIS A 83 -3.07 3.46 -12.69
C HIS A 83 -1.91 3.52 -11.68
N MET A 84 -0.78 4.08 -12.10
CA MET A 84 0.37 4.24 -11.19
C MET A 84 0.04 5.13 -9.99
N ALA A 85 -0.77 6.18 -10.19
CA ALA A 85 -1.24 7.03 -9.10
C ALA A 85 -2.19 6.29 -8.15
N LEU A 86 -3.07 5.44 -8.68
CA LEU A 86 -3.94 4.59 -7.87
C LEU A 86 -3.14 3.56 -7.06
N ASP A 87 -2.17 2.89 -7.69
CA ASP A 87 -1.30 1.94 -7.02
C ASP A 87 -0.49 2.59 -5.89
N ALA A 88 0.06 3.77 -6.15
CA ALA A 88 0.78 4.54 -5.14
C ALA A 88 -0.12 4.92 -3.95
N LYS A 89 -1.36 5.32 -4.22
CA LYS A 89 -2.35 5.63 -3.18
C LYS A 89 -2.76 4.38 -2.40
N ALA A 90 -3.02 3.27 -3.08
CA ALA A 90 -3.34 2.00 -2.43
C ALA A 90 -2.19 1.54 -1.53
N SER A 91 -0.93 1.66 -2.00
CA SER A 91 0.27 1.35 -1.23
C SER A 91 0.39 2.22 0.02
N GLU A 92 0.18 3.54 -0.09
CA GLU A 92 0.21 4.48 1.04
C GLU A 92 -0.86 4.13 2.09
N HIS A 93 -2.10 3.90 1.65
CA HIS A 93 -3.18 3.57 2.56
C HIS A 93 -2.97 2.22 3.25
N SER A 94 -2.46 1.25 2.53
CA SER A 94 -2.16 -0.08 3.07
C SER A 94 -1.03 -0.04 4.11
N ALA A 95 0.07 0.65 3.81
CA ALA A 95 1.17 0.85 4.75
C ALA A 95 0.70 1.57 6.02
N ARG A 96 -0.13 2.62 5.86
CA ARG A 96 -0.72 3.34 6.99
C ARG A 96 -1.61 2.44 7.83
N MET A 97 -2.46 1.62 7.21
CA MET A 97 -3.34 0.69 7.92
C MET A 97 -2.53 -0.30 8.77
N VAL A 98 -1.48 -0.89 8.21
CA VAL A 98 -0.60 -1.83 8.94
C VAL A 98 0.11 -1.13 10.09
N ALA A 99 0.65 0.08 9.86
CA ALA A 99 1.32 0.86 10.90
C ALA A 99 0.37 1.24 12.05
N MET A 100 -0.85 1.69 11.73
CA MET A 100 -1.87 2.04 12.73
C MET A 100 -2.34 0.80 13.52
N LYS A 101 -2.51 -0.34 12.85
CA LYS A 101 -2.82 -1.59 13.55
C LYS A 101 -1.72 -1.98 14.53
N SER A 102 -0.46 -1.94 14.11
CA SER A 102 0.68 -2.22 14.99
C SER A 102 0.77 -1.23 16.14
N ALA A 103 0.51 0.05 15.90
CA ALA A 103 0.48 1.07 16.95
C ALA A 103 -0.63 0.81 17.97
N SER A 104 -1.83 0.43 17.53
CA SER A 104 -2.95 0.06 18.40
C SER A 104 -2.60 -1.15 19.28
N ASP A 105 -2.07 -2.21 18.67
CA ASP A 105 -1.69 -3.42 19.39
C ASP A 105 -0.59 -3.16 20.45
N ASN A 106 0.34 -2.24 20.14
CA ASN A 106 1.37 -1.82 21.10
C ASN A 106 0.79 -0.94 22.23
N ALA A 107 -0.16 -0.05 21.91
CA ALA A 107 -0.85 0.75 22.92
C ALA A 107 -1.65 -0.14 23.89
N ASP A 108 -2.35 -1.14 23.40
CA ASP A 108 -3.09 -2.09 24.25
C ASP A 108 -2.16 -2.85 25.21
N LYS A 109 -1.00 -3.30 24.74
CA LYS A 109 0.01 -3.93 25.60
C LYS A 109 0.53 -2.99 26.67
N LEU A 110 0.77 -1.72 26.33
CA LEU A 110 1.21 -0.71 27.27
C LEU A 110 0.15 -0.42 28.35
N VAL A 111 -1.13 -0.30 27.95
CA VAL A 111 -2.24 -0.12 28.87
C VAL A 111 -2.34 -1.29 29.85
N GLN A 112 -2.20 -2.53 29.38
CA GLN A 112 -2.21 -3.71 30.25
C GLN A 112 -1.05 -3.69 31.24
N ALA A 113 0.17 -3.37 30.79
CA ALA A 113 1.34 -3.28 31.66
C ALA A 113 1.19 -2.19 32.75
N LEU A 114 0.75 -1.00 32.34
CA LEU A 114 0.51 0.11 33.29
C LEU A 114 -0.62 -0.19 34.28
N THR A 115 -1.67 -0.89 33.82
CA THR A 115 -2.76 -1.31 34.71
C THR A 115 -2.26 -2.28 35.80
N LEU A 116 -1.40 -3.22 35.40
CA LEU A 116 -0.79 -4.15 36.37
C LEU A 116 0.09 -3.43 37.36
N GLU A 117 0.93 -2.51 36.92
CA GLU A 117 1.80 -1.71 37.77
C GLU A 117 1.00 -0.82 38.72
N TYR A 118 -0.03 -0.15 38.23
CA TYR A 118 -0.95 0.64 39.06
C TYR A 118 -1.63 -0.20 40.14
N ASN A 119 -2.16 -1.36 39.81
CA ASN A 119 -2.79 -2.24 40.80
C ASN A 119 -1.80 -2.72 41.86
N LYS A 120 -0.55 -3.03 41.47
CA LYS A 120 0.52 -3.40 42.41
C LYS A 120 0.87 -2.24 43.33
N ALA A 121 1.02 -1.04 42.79
CA ALA A 121 1.29 0.16 43.59
C ALA A 121 0.15 0.47 44.57
N ARG A 122 -1.11 0.36 44.10
CA ARG A 122 -2.30 0.54 44.93
C ARG A 122 -2.33 -0.48 46.10
N GLN A 123 -2.09 -1.78 45.81
CA GLN A 123 -2.04 -2.80 46.86
C GLN A 123 -0.94 -2.52 47.87
N ASN A 124 0.25 -2.11 47.46
CA ASN A 124 1.35 -1.75 48.32
C ASN A 124 0.97 -0.55 49.23
N ALA A 125 0.36 0.48 48.66
CA ALA A 125 -0.09 1.65 49.43
C ALA A 125 -1.11 1.26 50.52
N ILE A 126 -2.14 0.48 50.14
CA ILE A 126 -3.15 -0.02 51.09
C ILE A 126 -2.48 -0.87 52.20
N THR A 127 -1.55 -1.74 51.84
CA THR A 127 -0.84 -2.58 52.83
C THR A 127 -0.02 -1.73 53.79
N THR A 128 0.67 -0.69 53.32
CA THR A 128 1.43 0.24 54.13
C THR A 128 0.51 0.99 55.10
N GLU A 129 -0.62 1.52 54.61
CA GLU A 129 -1.61 2.20 55.48
C GLU A 129 -2.15 1.29 56.61
N ILE A 130 -2.46 0.03 56.28
CA ILE A 130 -2.93 -0.94 57.29
C ILE A 130 -1.85 -1.23 58.31
N LEU A 131 -0.59 -1.38 57.89
CA LEU A 131 0.52 -1.61 58.80
C LEU A 131 0.77 -0.41 59.73
N GLU A 132 0.70 0.82 59.22
CA GLU A 132 0.82 2.04 60.01
C GLU A 132 -0.30 2.17 61.05
N LEU A 133 -1.55 1.90 60.64
CA LEU A 133 -2.68 1.89 61.59
C LEU A 133 -2.54 0.82 62.67
N SER A 134 -2.09 -0.38 62.30
CA SER A 134 -1.84 -1.46 63.26
C SER A 134 -0.73 -1.13 64.26
N ALA A 135 0.37 -0.54 63.76
CA ALA A 135 1.46 -0.08 64.64
C ALA A 135 1.02 1.05 65.61
N ALA A 136 0.22 1.99 65.12
CA ALA A 136 -0.31 3.07 65.99
C ALA A 136 -1.26 2.54 67.03
N SER A 137 -2.05 1.52 66.77
CA SER A 137 -2.94 0.92 67.75
C SER A 137 -2.17 0.18 68.92
N GLN A 138 -1.04 -0.45 68.58
CA GLN A 138 -0.19 -1.14 69.52
C GLN A 138 0.58 -0.18 70.50
N ILE A 139 0.79 1.07 70.10
CA ILE A 139 1.45 2.07 70.89
C ILE A 139 0.47 2.75 71.84
N SER A 140 -0.83 2.66 71.64
CA SER A 140 -1.87 3.29 72.42
C SER A 140 -2.43 2.40 73.58
N GLU A 141 -1.99 1.16 73.68
CA GLU A 141 -2.15 0.29 74.90
C GLU A 141 -0.95 0.36 75.76
#